data_6f168b907dfa3d10ecbd9ca920b98742
#
_entry.id   6f168b907dfa3d10ecbd9ca920b98742
#
_cell.length_a   1.000
_cell.length_b   1.000
_cell.length_c   1.000
_cell.angle_alpha   90.00
_cell.angle_beta   90.00
_cell.angle_gamma   90.00
#
_symmetry.space_group_name_H-M   'P 1'
#
loop_
_entity.id
_entity.type
_entity.pdbx_description
1 polymer ?
#
loop_
_entity_poly.entity_id
_entity_poly.type
_entity_poly.pdbx_seq_one_letter_code
_entity_poly.pdbx_strand_id
1 'polypeptide(L)'
;MIVCSLKSSVEKELKASIKSKHVLGLVPTMGFLHNGHISLIEKAVNDCDHVWVSIFINPIQFNNQNDLDNYPKNLKKDLNLIKSISEKINVFSPSIDEMYDDRLRHKNYNFDGIDSELEGRFRPKHFSGVATIVSKLFDLFKPNKAFFGEKDFQQTQIIRKLIEIEKHKTELIICPTVREKNGLAMSSRNSLLSKKNREKASLIFQNLLFLKKNYKKNDFEELILKCKQNIDSNKDFKTEYLEIVDSNDFKILNKFVAKKSLRVFICVKVGDVRLIDNILLN
;
A
#
# COMPACT_ATOMS: atom_id res chain seq x y z
N MET A 1 2.48 -18.53 17.32
CA MET A 1 2.41 -18.16 15.88
C MET A 1 2.21 -19.42 15.05
N ILE A 2 1.10 -19.51 14.32
CA ILE A 2 0.79 -20.57 13.37
C ILE A 2 1.04 -20.04 11.95
N VAL A 3 1.55 -20.90 11.06
CA VAL A 3 1.75 -20.56 9.64
C VAL A 3 0.91 -21.51 8.81
N CYS A 4 -0.05 -20.96 8.08
CA CYS A 4 -0.95 -21.70 7.19
C CYS A 4 -0.64 -21.39 5.72
N SER A 5 -0.66 -22.40 4.86
CA SER A 5 -0.60 -22.26 3.42
C SER A 5 -1.93 -22.55 2.72
N LEU A 6 -2.87 -23.24 3.41
CA LEU A 6 -4.18 -23.64 2.89
C LEU A 6 -5.29 -22.83 3.56
N LYS A 7 -6.32 -22.43 2.79
CA LYS A 7 -7.55 -21.78 3.28
C LYS A 7 -8.25 -22.65 4.33
N SER A 8 -8.35 -23.96 4.09
CA SER A 8 -8.96 -24.90 5.03
C SER A 8 -8.28 -24.92 6.41
N SER A 9 -6.94 -24.77 6.44
CA SER A 9 -6.20 -24.66 7.69
C SER A 9 -6.50 -23.35 8.42
N VAL A 10 -6.60 -22.21 7.67
CA VAL A 10 -7.03 -20.93 8.25
C VAL A 10 -8.43 -21.04 8.83
N GLU A 11 -9.39 -21.59 8.10
CA GLU A 11 -10.78 -21.75 8.58
C GLU A 11 -10.85 -22.60 9.86
N LYS A 12 -10.07 -23.68 9.93
CA LYS A 12 -9.97 -24.51 11.13
C LYS A 12 -9.45 -23.71 12.33
N GLU A 13 -8.38 -22.95 12.14
CA GLU A 13 -7.79 -22.11 13.19
C GLU A 13 -8.74 -20.97 13.63
N LEU A 14 -9.41 -20.32 12.69
CA LEU A 14 -10.41 -19.30 13.00
C LEU A 14 -11.55 -19.87 13.87
N LYS A 15 -12.07 -21.05 13.54
CA LYS A 15 -13.11 -21.74 14.32
C LYS A 15 -12.64 -22.17 15.71
N ALA A 16 -11.38 -22.60 15.82
CA ALA A 16 -10.80 -23.07 17.09
C ALA A 16 -10.43 -21.93 18.05
N SER A 17 -9.92 -20.81 17.51
CA SER A 17 -9.27 -19.76 18.31
C SER A 17 -10.17 -18.56 18.58
N ILE A 18 -11.17 -18.28 17.72
CA ILE A 18 -11.98 -17.07 17.81
C ILE A 18 -13.29 -17.34 18.50
N LYS A 19 -13.45 -16.75 19.69
CA LYS A 19 -14.72 -16.66 20.39
C LYS A 19 -15.55 -15.49 19.84
N SER A 20 -16.86 -15.53 20.02
CA SER A 20 -17.81 -14.57 19.42
C SER A 20 -17.58 -13.08 19.73
N LYS A 21 -16.77 -12.77 20.75
CA LYS A 21 -16.45 -11.38 21.16
C LYS A 21 -15.01 -10.94 20.80
N HIS A 22 -14.19 -11.81 20.23
CA HIS A 22 -12.81 -11.46 19.89
C HIS A 22 -12.74 -10.60 18.64
N VAL A 23 -11.90 -9.58 18.69
CA VAL A 23 -11.60 -8.70 17.56
C VAL A 23 -10.49 -9.34 16.72
N LEU A 24 -10.80 -9.62 15.47
CA LEU A 24 -9.86 -10.16 14.49
C LEU A 24 -9.28 -9.03 13.63
N GLY A 25 -7.95 -8.90 13.64
CA GLY A 25 -7.19 -8.00 12.78
C GLY A 25 -6.57 -8.74 11.60
N LEU A 26 -6.57 -8.09 10.44
CA LEU A 26 -5.90 -8.57 9.23
C LEU A 26 -4.91 -7.53 8.71
N VAL A 27 -3.68 -7.96 8.42
CA VAL A 27 -2.64 -7.13 7.79
C VAL A 27 -2.23 -7.77 6.46
N PRO A 28 -2.82 -7.37 5.33
CA PRO A 28 -2.45 -7.88 4.01
C PRO A 28 -1.09 -7.35 3.58
N THR A 29 -0.16 -8.24 3.18
CA THR A 29 1.17 -7.88 2.68
C THR A 29 1.59 -8.74 1.50
N MET A 30 2.60 -8.28 0.76
CA MET A 30 3.28 -9.08 -0.26
C MET A 30 4.60 -9.68 0.26
N GLY A 31 4.88 -9.58 1.56
CA GLY A 31 6.15 -10.03 2.14
C GLY A 31 7.30 -9.05 1.96
N PHE A 32 8.54 -9.54 2.23
CA PHE A 32 9.75 -8.73 2.33
C PHE A 32 9.56 -7.56 3.30
N LEU A 33 9.16 -7.93 4.52
CA LEU A 33 8.68 -7.01 5.53
C LEU A 33 9.77 -6.01 5.98
N HIS A 34 9.35 -4.80 6.26
CA HIS A 34 10.18 -3.69 6.73
C HIS A 34 9.43 -2.91 7.82
N ASN A 35 10.06 -1.92 8.46
CA ASN A 35 9.48 -1.18 9.58
C ASN A 35 8.11 -0.55 9.27
N GLY A 36 7.82 -0.23 8.02
CA GLY A 36 6.47 0.18 7.62
C GLY A 36 5.43 -0.92 7.83
N HIS A 37 5.74 -2.17 7.48
CA HIS A 37 4.86 -3.31 7.77
C HIS A 37 4.81 -3.62 9.27
N ILE A 38 5.95 -3.50 9.97
CA ILE A 38 6.00 -3.71 11.41
C ILE A 38 5.04 -2.77 12.13
N SER A 39 5.01 -1.49 11.76
CA SER A 39 4.09 -0.52 12.38
C SER A 39 2.61 -0.87 12.17
N LEU A 40 2.24 -1.47 11.01
CA LEU A 40 0.88 -1.98 10.78
C LEU A 40 0.57 -3.17 11.72
N ILE A 41 1.53 -4.10 11.84
CA ILE A 41 1.37 -5.31 12.64
C ILE A 41 1.29 -4.96 14.13
N GLU A 42 2.14 -4.06 14.63
CA GLU A 42 2.11 -3.57 16.01
C GLU A 42 0.79 -2.87 16.32
N LYS A 43 0.30 -2.02 15.40
CA LYS A 43 -1.02 -1.40 15.54
C LYS A 43 -2.12 -2.45 15.61
N ALA A 44 -2.07 -3.49 14.76
CA ALA A 44 -3.03 -4.57 14.78
C ALA A 44 -2.99 -5.36 16.10
N VAL A 45 -1.79 -5.67 16.62
CA VAL A 45 -1.61 -6.37 17.91
C VAL A 45 -2.18 -5.57 19.08
N ASN A 46 -2.04 -4.24 19.03
CA ASN A 46 -2.58 -3.37 20.07
C ASN A 46 -4.11 -3.23 20.02
N ASP A 47 -4.70 -3.31 18.83
CA ASP A 47 -6.12 -3.04 18.60
C ASP A 47 -7.00 -4.31 18.54
N CYS A 48 -6.39 -5.50 18.47
CA CYS A 48 -7.09 -6.76 18.20
C CYS A 48 -6.64 -7.89 19.15
N ASP A 49 -7.54 -8.85 19.39
CA ASP A 49 -7.26 -10.04 20.21
C ASP A 49 -6.46 -11.08 19.43
N HIS A 50 -6.74 -11.23 18.13
CA HIS A 50 -6.06 -12.11 17.20
C HIS A 50 -5.67 -11.33 15.94
N VAL A 51 -4.45 -11.58 15.45
CA VAL A 51 -3.93 -10.92 14.24
C VAL A 51 -3.49 -11.97 13.22
N TRP A 52 -3.91 -11.78 11.99
CA TRP A 52 -3.40 -12.52 10.84
C TRP A 52 -2.65 -11.59 9.90
N VAL A 53 -1.45 -12.00 9.51
CA VAL A 53 -0.67 -11.35 8.48
C VAL A 53 -0.70 -12.23 7.24
N SER A 54 -1.22 -11.74 6.12
CA SER A 54 -1.06 -12.47 4.86
C SER A 54 0.25 -12.08 4.17
N ILE A 55 0.94 -13.07 3.62
CA ILE A 55 2.16 -12.89 2.82
C ILE A 55 1.91 -13.55 1.47
N PHE A 56 1.49 -12.74 0.49
CA PHE A 56 1.16 -13.25 -0.84
C PHE A 56 1.51 -12.23 -1.93
N ILE A 57 2.42 -12.62 -2.84
CA ILE A 57 2.76 -11.82 -4.02
C ILE A 57 1.68 -12.09 -5.07
N ASN A 58 0.73 -11.16 -5.19
CA ASN A 58 -0.42 -11.29 -6.07
C ASN A 58 -0.05 -10.98 -7.52
N PRO A 59 0.01 -11.95 -8.44
CA PRO A 59 0.49 -11.71 -9.81
C PRO A 59 -0.42 -10.78 -10.60
N ILE A 60 -1.74 -10.83 -10.39
CA ILE A 60 -2.69 -10.05 -11.20
C ILE A 60 -2.67 -8.54 -10.92
N GLN A 61 -1.99 -8.06 -9.87
CA GLN A 61 -1.83 -6.62 -9.63
C GLN A 61 -0.57 -6.03 -10.26
N PHE A 62 0.27 -6.84 -10.91
CA PHE A 62 1.47 -6.38 -11.60
C PHE A 62 1.20 -6.15 -13.08
N ASN A 63 1.63 -5.00 -13.59
CA ASN A 63 1.52 -4.64 -15.01
C ASN A 63 2.79 -4.97 -15.80
N ASN A 64 3.87 -5.28 -15.10
CA ASN A 64 5.18 -5.54 -15.66
C ASN A 64 5.71 -6.86 -15.08
N GLN A 65 6.01 -7.81 -15.97
CA GLN A 65 6.52 -9.12 -15.58
C GLN A 65 7.88 -9.00 -14.84
N ASN A 66 8.76 -8.08 -15.28
CA ASN A 66 10.03 -7.85 -14.59
C ASN A 66 9.84 -7.34 -13.15
N ASP A 67 8.82 -6.50 -12.87
CA ASP A 67 8.52 -6.05 -11.49
C ASP A 67 8.02 -7.22 -10.64
N LEU A 68 7.24 -8.13 -11.22
CA LEU A 68 6.79 -9.35 -10.53
C LEU A 68 7.96 -10.32 -10.25
N ASP A 69 8.78 -10.61 -11.25
CA ASP A 69 9.87 -11.59 -11.16
C ASP A 69 10.96 -11.12 -10.18
N ASN A 70 11.25 -9.82 -10.18
CA ASN A 70 12.24 -9.20 -9.31
C ASN A 70 11.68 -8.69 -7.99
N TYR A 71 10.38 -8.94 -7.71
CA TYR A 71 9.81 -8.49 -6.43
C TYR A 71 10.51 -9.19 -5.26
N PRO A 72 11.06 -8.43 -4.29
CA PRO A 72 11.83 -9.01 -3.20
C PRO A 72 10.98 -9.99 -2.37
N LYS A 73 11.56 -11.15 -2.03
CA LYS A 73 10.90 -12.17 -1.21
C LYS A 73 11.88 -12.87 -0.28
N ASN A 74 11.49 -13.05 0.98
CA ASN A 74 12.24 -13.84 1.95
C ASN A 74 11.32 -14.26 3.10
N LEU A 75 10.51 -15.30 2.86
CA LEU A 75 9.52 -15.77 3.83
C LEU A 75 10.14 -16.11 5.19
N LYS A 76 11.31 -16.76 5.21
CA LYS A 76 11.98 -17.13 6.47
C LYS A 76 12.32 -15.90 7.32
N LYS A 77 12.82 -14.82 6.69
CA LYS A 77 13.12 -13.56 7.36
C LYS A 77 11.84 -12.89 7.85
N ASP A 78 10.80 -12.90 7.05
CA ASP A 78 9.50 -12.32 7.39
C ASP A 78 8.87 -13.03 8.61
N LEU A 79 8.87 -14.36 8.62
CA LEU A 79 8.36 -15.16 9.74
C LEU A 79 9.14 -14.90 11.03
N ASN A 80 10.48 -14.81 10.97
CA ASN A 80 11.30 -14.48 12.13
C ASN A 80 10.98 -13.09 12.67
N LEU A 81 10.77 -12.12 11.78
CA LEU A 81 10.42 -10.76 12.14
C LEU A 81 9.05 -10.69 12.82
N ILE A 82 8.04 -11.35 12.24
CA ILE A 82 6.69 -11.42 12.83
C ILE A 82 6.72 -12.07 14.20
N LYS A 83 7.41 -13.19 14.34
CA LYS A 83 7.53 -13.92 15.61
C LYS A 83 8.14 -13.05 16.73
N SER A 84 9.06 -12.13 16.40
CA SER A 84 9.67 -11.23 17.37
C SER A 84 8.73 -10.14 17.89
N ILE A 85 7.58 -9.90 17.22
CA ILE A 85 6.62 -8.86 17.62
C ILE A 85 5.64 -9.39 18.67
N SER A 86 4.95 -10.52 18.37
CA SER A 86 3.95 -11.10 19.28
C SER A 86 3.60 -12.54 18.91
N GLU A 87 3.29 -13.35 19.93
CA GLU A 87 2.73 -14.69 19.75
C GLU A 87 1.26 -14.69 19.30
N LYS A 88 0.55 -13.57 19.43
CA LYS A 88 -0.84 -13.40 18.96
C LYS A 88 -0.99 -13.37 17.45
N ILE A 89 0.11 -13.37 16.71
CA ILE A 89 0.12 -13.22 15.27
C ILE A 89 0.19 -14.60 14.61
N ASN A 90 -0.73 -14.84 13.69
CA ASN A 90 -0.66 -15.96 12.78
C ASN A 90 -0.39 -15.49 11.35
N VAL A 91 0.15 -16.37 10.52
CA VAL A 91 0.55 -16.04 9.15
C VAL A 91 -0.19 -16.92 8.16
N PHE A 92 -0.68 -16.31 7.08
CA PHE A 92 -1.20 -16.99 5.92
C PHE A 92 -0.31 -16.70 4.71
N SER A 93 0.35 -17.74 4.21
CA SER A 93 1.26 -17.64 3.04
C SER A 93 0.88 -18.69 2.01
N PRO A 94 -0.18 -18.42 1.21
CA PRO A 94 -0.69 -19.38 0.22
C PRO A 94 0.14 -19.41 -1.05
N SER A 95 -0.04 -20.45 -1.85
CA SER A 95 0.36 -20.49 -3.25
C SER A 95 -0.60 -19.71 -4.15
N ILE A 96 -0.22 -19.51 -5.41
CA ILE A 96 -1.10 -18.88 -6.42
C ILE A 96 -2.32 -19.77 -6.64
N ASP A 97 -2.15 -21.08 -6.77
CA ASP A 97 -3.24 -22.05 -7.02
C ASP A 97 -4.22 -22.09 -5.85
N GLU A 98 -3.74 -21.95 -4.61
CA GLU A 98 -4.61 -21.85 -3.43
C GLU A 98 -5.50 -20.59 -3.46
N MET A 99 -5.01 -19.49 -4.03
CA MET A 99 -5.79 -18.25 -4.10
C MET A 99 -6.66 -18.14 -5.36
N TYR A 100 -6.28 -18.80 -6.46
CA TYR A 100 -6.90 -18.58 -7.78
C TYR A 100 -7.22 -19.89 -8.51
N ASP A 101 -8.11 -20.72 -8.02
CA ASP A 101 -8.60 -21.95 -8.65
C ASP A 101 -8.47 -21.93 -10.21
N ASP A 102 -7.34 -22.30 -10.78
CA ASP A 102 -6.98 -22.39 -12.21
C ASP A 102 -7.14 -21.13 -13.09
N ARG A 103 -7.68 -20.02 -12.59
CA ARG A 103 -7.93 -18.82 -13.40
C ARG A 103 -7.54 -17.52 -12.69
N LEU A 104 -6.43 -16.94 -13.11
CA LEU A 104 -6.03 -15.58 -12.73
C LEU A 104 -6.95 -14.53 -13.37
N ARG A 105 -8.07 -14.23 -12.74
CA ARG A 105 -9.06 -13.26 -13.24
C ARG A 105 -9.25 -12.13 -12.25
N HIS A 106 -9.35 -10.91 -12.79
CA HIS A 106 -9.81 -9.76 -12.03
C HIS A 106 -11.33 -9.83 -11.83
N LYS A 107 -11.79 -9.49 -10.62
CA LYS A 107 -13.16 -9.04 -10.44
C LYS A 107 -13.26 -7.61 -10.95
N ASN A 108 -14.35 -7.29 -11.63
CA ASN A 108 -14.63 -5.94 -12.09
C ASN A 108 -15.43 -5.19 -11.01
N TYR A 109 -14.94 -4.02 -10.66
CA TYR A 109 -15.58 -3.12 -9.71
C TYR A 109 -15.70 -1.74 -10.32
N ASN A 110 -16.74 -1.00 -9.92
CA ASN A 110 -16.83 0.42 -10.19
C ASN A 110 -16.33 1.19 -8.96
N PHE A 111 -15.18 1.84 -9.09
CA PHE A 111 -14.58 2.65 -8.05
C PHE A 111 -14.86 4.15 -8.21
N ASP A 112 -15.90 4.53 -8.96
CA ASP A 112 -16.34 5.90 -9.21
C ASP A 112 -15.19 6.80 -9.73
N GLY A 113 -14.28 6.22 -10.55
CA GLY A 113 -13.17 6.92 -11.19
C GLY A 113 -11.90 7.03 -10.34
N ILE A 114 -11.89 6.57 -9.07
CA ILE A 114 -10.68 6.58 -8.23
C ILE A 114 -9.54 5.79 -8.89
N ASP A 115 -9.85 4.73 -9.63
CA ASP A 115 -8.92 3.84 -10.30
C ASP A 115 -8.49 4.31 -11.70
N SER A 116 -8.95 5.48 -12.17
CA SER A 116 -8.59 6.03 -13.48
C SER A 116 -7.51 7.11 -13.44
N GLU A 117 -7.19 7.63 -12.26
CA GLU A 117 -6.19 8.66 -12.05
C GLU A 117 -4.92 8.12 -11.38
N LEU A 118 -3.83 8.89 -11.38
CA LEU A 118 -2.56 8.59 -10.71
C LEU A 118 -2.08 7.15 -10.98
N GLU A 119 -1.96 6.31 -9.94
CA GLU A 119 -1.55 4.91 -10.10
C GLU A 119 -2.44 4.14 -11.07
N GLY A 120 -3.74 4.39 -11.08
CA GLY A 120 -4.67 3.72 -11.99
C GLY A 120 -4.40 4.05 -13.45
N ARG A 121 -4.08 5.32 -13.77
CA ARG A 121 -3.72 5.78 -15.11
C ARG A 121 -2.43 5.13 -15.63
N PHE A 122 -1.41 5.01 -14.76
CA PHE A 122 -0.09 4.45 -15.13
C PHE A 122 -0.02 2.93 -14.99
N ARG A 123 -0.96 2.33 -14.27
CA ARG A 123 -1.00 0.89 -14.00
C ARG A 123 -2.42 0.33 -14.24
N PRO A 124 -2.86 0.23 -15.52
CA PRO A 124 -4.20 -0.28 -15.85
C PRO A 124 -4.51 -1.62 -15.18
N LYS A 125 -5.70 -1.78 -14.59
CA LYS A 125 -6.15 -2.98 -13.85
C LYS A 125 -5.41 -3.28 -12.53
N HIS A 126 -4.41 -2.49 -12.12
CA HIS A 126 -3.72 -2.68 -10.86
C HIS A 126 -4.69 -2.74 -9.68
N PHE A 127 -5.57 -1.77 -9.58
CA PHE A 127 -6.53 -1.69 -8.47
C PHE A 127 -7.59 -2.78 -8.53
N SER A 128 -8.00 -3.22 -9.71
CA SER A 128 -8.85 -4.41 -9.84
C SER A 128 -8.16 -5.68 -9.32
N GLY A 129 -6.85 -5.80 -9.56
CA GLY A 129 -6.02 -6.88 -9.00
C GLY A 129 -5.93 -6.82 -7.48
N VAL A 130 -5.67 -5.64 -6.92
CA VAL A 130 -5.63 -5.41 -5.47
C VAL A 130 -6.98 -5.71 -4.83
N ALA A 131 -8.06 -5.17 -5.38
CA ALA A 131 -9.40 -5.41 -4.86
C ALA A 131 -9.79 -6.89 -4.90
N THR A 132 -9.42 -7.59 -5.97
CA THR A 132 -9.70 -9.03 -6.12
C THR A 132 -9.05 -9.85 -5.00
N ILE A 133 -7.78 -9.62 -4.71
CA ILE A 133 -7.10 -10.38 -3.64
C ILE A 133 -7.60 -9.99 -2.26
N VAL A 134 -7.84 -8.69 -2.00
CA VAL A 134 -8.35 -8.23 -0.69
C VAL A 134 -9.77 -8.74 -0.46
N SER A 135 -10.65 -8.76 -1.48
CA SER A 135 -11.98 -9.40 -1.41
C SER A 135 -11.87 -10.85 -0.95
N LYS A 136 -11.00 -11.66 -1.60
CA LYS A 136 -10.78 -13.08 -1.22
C LYS A 136 -10.28 -13.22 0.22
N LEU A 137 -9.40 -12.33 0.66
CA LEU A 137 -8.91 -12.33 2.04
C LEU A 137 -10.03 -11.94 3.01
N PHE A 138 -10.86 -10.95 2.68
CA PHE A 138 -11.97 -10.56 3.53
C PHE A 138 -13.04 -11.64 3.62
N ASP A 139 -13.34 -12.36 2.54
CA ASP A 139 -14.24 -13.50 2.53
C ASP A 139 -13.73 -14.64 3.43
N LEU A 140 -12.42 -14.92 3.39
CA LEU A 140 -11.79 -15.97 4.19
C LEU A 140 -11.74 -15.62 5.67
N PHE A 141 -11.23 -14.43 5.99
CA PHE A 141 -10.95 -14.03 7.37
C PHE A 141 -12.15 -13.37 8.06
N LYS A 142 -13.01 -12.69 7.33
CA LYS A 142 -14.09 -11.83 7.84
C LYS A 142 -13.59 -10.95 8.99
N PRO A 143 -12.50 -10.16 8.77
CA PRO A 143 -11.84 -9.45 9.84
C PRO A 143 -12.72 -8.31 10.38
N ASN A 144 -12.60 -8.02 11.69
CA ASN A 144 -13.22 -6.84 12.28
C ASN A 144 -12.46 -5.57 11.85
N LYS A 145 -11.11 -5.66 11.76
CA LYS A 145 -10.24 -4.56 11.35
C LYS A 145 -9.23 -5.02 10.32
N ALA A 146 -8.98 -4.18 9.30
CA ALA A 146 -7.94 -4.43 8.31
C ALA A 146 -7.00 -3.22 8.25
N PHE A 147 -5.68 -3.48 8.29
CA PHE A 147 -4.65 -2.45 8.47
C PHE A 147 -3.88 -2.23 7.16
N PHE A 148 -3.85 -0.98 6.69
CA PHE A 148 -3.17 -0.57 5.46
C PHE A 148 -2.34 0.68 5.69
N GLY A 149 -1.26 0.85 4.92
CA GLY A 149 -0.37 2.00 5.03
C GLY A 149 -0.86 3.21 4.23
N GLU A 150 -0.81 4.40 4.83
CA GLU A 150 -1.13 5.68 4.17
C GLU A 150 -0.20 5.97 2.97
N LYS A 151 0.98 5.37 2.93
CA LYS A 151 1.88 5.48 1.78
C LYS A 151 1.17 5.13 0.46
N ASP A 152 0.32 4.13 0.48
CA ASP A 152 -0.47 3.69 -0.67
C ASP A 152 -1.91 4.24 -0.55
N PHE A 153 -2.05 5.57 -0.32
CA PHE A 153 -3.32 6.21 0.03
C PHE A 153 -4.43 5.97 -1.00
N GLN A 154 -4.12 6.03 -2.30
CA GLN A 154 -5.12 5.74 -3.34
C GLN A 154 -5.63 4.30 -3.20
N GLN A 155 -4.75 3.33 -2.92
CA GLN A 155 -5.15 1.96 -2.61
C GLN A 155 -6.08 1.89 -1.40
N THR A 156 -5.83 2.68 -0.35
CA THR A 156 -6.72 2.64 0.83
C THR A 156 -8.14 3.11 0.50
N GLN A 157 -8.30 4.05 -0.44
CA GLN A 157 -9.62 4.49 -0.89
C GLN A 157 -10.30 3.43 -1.77
N ILE A 158 -9.55 2.71 -2.60
CA ILE A 158 -10.04 1.53 -3.33
C ILE A 158 -10.55 0.47 -2.35
N ILE A 159 -9.81 0.18 -1.28
CA ILE A 159 -10.25 -0.80 -0.26
C ILE A 159 -11.47 -0.31 0.50
N ARG A 160 -11.55 0.99 0.82
CA ARG A 160 -12.76 1.58 1.43
C ARG A 160 -13.99 1.35 0.54
N LYS A 161 -13.83 1.63 -0.75
CA LYS A 161 -14.91 1.43 -1.73
C LYS A 161 -15.26 -0.04 -1.89
N LEU A 162 -14.29 -0.95 -1.88
CA LEU A 162 -14.51 -2.39 -1.90
C LEU A 162 -15.36 -2.86 -0.71
N ILE A 163 -15.04 -2.38 0.50
CA ILE A 163 -15.82 -2.67 1.73
C ILE A 163 -17.27 -2.25 1.56
N GLU A 164 -17.53 -1.07 0.99
CA GLU A 164 -18.88 -0.57 0.72
C GLU A 164 -19.62 -1.42 -0.32
N ILE A 165 -18.98 -1.71 -1.46
CA ILE A 165 -19.56 -2.47 -2.58
C ILE A 165 -19.92 -3.90 -2.15
N GLU A 166 -19.01 -4.59 -1.45
CA GLU A 166 -19.21 -5.98 -1.00
C GLU A 166 -19.90 -6.07 0.37
N LYS A 167 -20.22 -4.93 1.00
CA LYS A 167 -20.91 -4.82 2.30
C LYS A 167 -20.19 -5.57 3.42
N HIS A 168 -18.85 -5.56 3.40
CA HIS A 168 -18.07 -6.11 4.50
C HIS A 168 -18.26 -5.27 5.78
N LYS A 169 -18.22 -5.93 6.94
CA LYS A 169 -18.29 -5.27 8.26
C LYS A 169 -16.92 -4.86 8.80
N THR A 170 -15.91 -4.90 7.94
CA THR A 170 -14.52 -4.63 8.28
C THR A 170 -14.27 -3.13 8.44
N GLU A 171 -13.71 -2.72 9.56
CA GLU A 171 -13.20 -1.37 9.76
C GLU A 171 -11.82 -1.24 9.07
N LEU A 172 -11.67 -0.25 8.19
CA LEU A 172 -10.41 0.07 7.53
C LEU A 172 -9.57 0.99 8.42
N ILE A 173 -8.43 0.49 8.89
CA ILE A 173 -7.45 1.26 9.68
C ILE A 173 -6.31 1.70 8.75
N ILE A 174 -6.14 3.01 8.59
CA ILE A 174 -5.06 3.59 7.80
C ILE A 174 -3.96 4.03 8.75
N CYS A 175 -2.77 3.42 8.62
CA CYS A 175 -1.62 3.72 9.47
C CYS A 175 -0.66 4.71 8.78
N PRO A 176 -0.06 5.65 9.52
CA PRO A 176 0.83 6.66 8.96
C PRO A 176 2.02 6.07 8.20
N THR A 177 2.50 6.82 7.21
CA THR A 177 3.69 6.45 6.44
C THR A 177 4.95 6.44 7.31
N VAL A 178 5.59 5.29 7.45
CA VAL A 178 6.91 5.17 8.10
C VAL A 178 8.00 5.51 7.08
N ARG A 179 9.00 6.27 7.53
CA ARG A 179 10.09 6.75 6.67
C ARG A 179 11.45 6.28 7.18
N GLU A 180 12.41 6.19 6.26
CA GLU A 180 13.83 6.03 6.59
C GLU A 180 14.36 7.31 7.24
N LYS A 181 15.54 7.25 7.86
CA LYS A 181 16.16 8.42 8.53
C LYS A 181 16.33 9.63 7.61
N ASN A 182 16.53 9.40 6.32
CA ASN A 182 16.64 10.45 5.31
C ASN A 182 15.30 10.98 4.78
N GLY A 183 14.17 10.47 5.27
CA GLY A 183 12.81 10.87 4.86
C GLY A 183 12.18 10.01 3.77
N LEU A 184 12.93 9.12 3.10
CA LEU A 184 12.39 8.23 2.08
C LEU A 184 11.30 7.33 2.67
N ALA A 185 10.12 7.28 2.03
CA ALA A 185 9.05 6.38 2.45
C ALA A 185 9.50 4.92 2.38
N MET A 186 9.24 4.14 3.42
CA MET A 186 9.64 2.73 3.44
C MET A 186 8.89 1.91 2.40
N SER A 187 9.65 1.13 1.64
CA SER A 187 9.13 0.22 0.62
C SER A 187 10.05 -0.98 0.49
N SER A 188 9.48 -2.16 0.20
CA SER A 188 10.27 -3.36 -0.13
C SER A 188 11.17 -3.12 -1.34
N ARG A 189 10.74 -2.27 -2.29
CA ARG A 189 11.53 -1.89 -3.47
C ARG A 189 12.75 -1.02 -3.16
N ASN A 190 12.85 -0.40 -1.97
CA ASN A 190 14.05 0.36 -1.58
C ASN A 190 15.31 -0.51 -1.53
N SER A 191 15.16 -1.84 -1.32
CA SER A 191 16.27 -2.79 -1.34
C SER A 191 16.89 -3.00 -2.72
N LEU A 192 16.18 -2.63 -3.78
CA LEU A 192 16.65 -2.72 -5.18
C LEU A 192 17.48 -1.50 -5.60
N LEU A 193 17.47 -0.43 -4.79
CA LEU A 193 18.24 0.78 -5.06
C LEU A 193 19.73 0.59 -4.70
N SER A 194 20.61 1.16 -5.53
CA SER A 194 22.00 1.36 -5.10
C SER A 194 22.05 2.26 -3.85
N LYS A 195 23.08 2.10 -3.03
CA LYS A 195 23.26 2.95 -1.83
C LYS A 195 23.16 4.44 -2.16
N LYS A 196 23.84 4.87 -3.25
CA LYS A 196 23.83 6.25 -3.73
C LYS A 196 22.41 6.72 -4.10
N ASN A 197 21.65 5.92 -4.84
CA ASN A 197 20.30 6.28 -5.27
C ASN A 197 19.32 6.26 -4.10
N ARG A 198 19.48 5.34 -3.13
CA ARG A 198 18.67 5.31 -1.92
C ARG A 198 18.87 6.54 -1.04
N GLU A 199 20.10 7.01 -0.90
CA GLU A 199 20.40 8.27 -0.19
C GLU A 199 19.76 9.46 -0.90
N LYS A 200 19.94 9.57 -2.23
CA LYS A 200 19.38 10.66 -3.04
C LYS A 200 17.85 10.63 -3.13
N ALA A 201 17.21 9.49 -2.98
CA ALA A 201 15.75 9.36 -3.04
C ALA A 201 15.02 10.14 -1.92
N SER A 202 15.74 10.63 -0.91
CA SER A 202 15.26 11.63 0.05
C SER A 202 14.69 12.89 -0.61
N LEU A 203 15.17 13.24 -1.82
CA LEU A 203 14.66 14.36 -2.61
C LEU A 203 13.15 14.25 -2.87
N ILE A 204 12.61 13.05 -2.98
CA ILE A 204 11.16 12.84 -3.16
C ILE A 204 10.41 13.51 -2.03
N PHE A 205 10.71 13.15 -0.79
CA PHE A 205 10.03 13.70 0.38
C PHE A 205 10.34 15.18 0.63
N GLN A 206 11.57 15.63 0.35
CA GLN A 206 11.94 17.05 0.45
C GLN A 206 11.09 17.92 -0.48
N ASN A 207 10.84 17.48 -1.72
CA ASN A 207 9.98 18.20 -2.66
C ASN A 207 8.50 18.16 -2.23
N LEU A 208 8.02 17.06 -1.63
CA LEU A 208 6.68 17.03 -1.04
C LEU A 208 6.54 18.04 0.11
N LEU A 209 7.55 18.14 0.98
CA LEU A 209 7.56 19.14 2.07
C LEU A 209 7.64 20.58 1.54
N PHE A 210 8.42 20.81 0.47
CA PHE A 210 8.47 22.10 -0.21
C PHE A 210 7.08 22.49 -0.75
N LEU A 211 6.39 21.59 -1.42
CA LEU A 211 5.00 21.80 -1.87
C LEU A 211 4.07 22.11 -0.69
N LYS A 212 4.13 21.31 0.37
CA LYS A 212 3.31 21.54 1.58
C LYS A 212 3.52 22.91 2.21
N LYS A 213 4.74 23.43 2.17
CA LYS A 213 5.05 24.78 2.70
C LYS A 213 4.51 25.91 1.84
N ASN A 214 4.40 25.69 0.53
CA ASN A 214 4.20 26.78 -0.43
C ASN A 214 2.84 26.76 -1.16
N TYR A 215 2.05 25.67 -1.11
CA TYR A 215 0.86 25.47 -1.93
C TYR A 215 -0.24 26.54 -1.78
N LYS A 216 -0.31 27.26 -0.65
CA LYS A 216 -1.33 28.30 -0.44
C LYS A 216 -1.00 29.62 -1.11
N LYS A 217 0.27 29.88 -1.42
CA LYS A 217 0.78 31.19 -1.83
C LYS A 217 1.19 31.25 -3.29
N ASN A 218 1.33 30.09 -3.94
CA ASN A 218 1.90 30.02 -5.28
C ASN A 218 0.95 29.21 -6.19
N ASP A 219 1.15 29.40 -7.48
CA ASP A 219 0.51 28.60 -8.51
C ASP A 219 0.98 27.14 -8.43
N PHE A 220 0.06 26.19 -8.59
CA PHE A 220 0.37 24.78 -8.46
C PHE A 220 1.24 24.30 -9.62
N GLU A 221 1.02 24.81 -10.83
CA GLU A 221 1.76 24.41 -12.01
C GLU A 221 3.24 24.81 -11.89
N GLU A 222 3.51 26.06 -11.45
CA GLU A 222 4.85 26.55 -11.19
C GLU A 222 5.57 25.72 -10.12
N LEU A 223 4.88 25.45 -9.00
CA LEU A 223 5.42 24.63 -7.90
C LEU A 223 5.75 23.19 -8.34
N ILE A 224 4.83 22.56 -9.07
CA ILE A 224 5.00 21.22 -9.59
C ILE A 224 6.16 21.16 -10.57
N LEU A 225 6.24 22.13 -11.50
CA LEU A 225 7.32 22.22 -12.47
C LEU A 225 8.69 22.33 -11.78
N LYS A 226 8.81 23.20 -10.79
CA LYS A 226 10.03 23.40 -10.00
C LYS A 226 10.45 22.11 -9.29
N CYS A 227 9.51 21.38 -8.68
CA CYS A 227 9.79 20.13 -8.02
C CYS A 227 10.24 19.04 -9.02
N LYS A 228 9.55 18.91 -10.17
CA LYS A 228 9.93 17.99 -11.23
C LYS A 228 11.34 18.28 -11.73
N GLN A 229 11.65 19.52 -12.04
CA GLN A 229 13.00 19.93 -12.48
C GLN A 229 14.08 19.60 -11.43
N ASN A 230 13.81 19.85 -10.15
CA ASN A 230 14.75 19.51 -9.07
C ASN A 230 15.01 18.01 -8.97
N ILE A 231 13.98 17.17 -9.09
CA ILE A 231 14.12 15.72 -9.03
C ILE A 231 14.84 15.20 -10.29
N ASP A 232 14.37 15.61 -11.46
CA ASP A 232 14.83 15.11 -12.77
C ASP A 232 16.23 15.66 -13.15
N SER A 233 16.76 16.66 -12.43
CA SER A 233 18.16 17.09 -12.56
C SER A 233 19.16 15.97 -12.19
N ASN A 234 18.73 14.94 -11.49
CA ASN A 234 19.51 13.74 -11.23
C ASN A 234 19.31 12.73 -12.37
N LYS A 235 20.36 12.40 -13.09
CA LYS A 235 20.33 11.55 -14.30
C LYS A 235 19.62 10.19 -14.15
N ASP A 236 19.61 9.64 -12.94
CA ASP A 236 18.99 8.34 -12.64
C ASP A 236 17.52 8.48 -12.20
N PHE A 237 16.99 9.72 -12.10
CA PHE A 237 15.67 10.02 -11.61
C PHE A 237 14.78 10.54 -12.73
N LYS A 238 13.55 10.04 -12.79
CA LYS A 238 12.54 10.53 -13.74
C LYS A 238 11.17 10.56 -13.05
N THR A 239 10.62 11.75 -12.90
CA THR A 239 9.27 11.95 -12.37
C THR A 239 8.24 11.44 -13.37
N GLU A 240 7.49 10.42 -13.01
CA GLU A 240 6.41 9.87 -13.83
C GLU A 240 5.15 10.72 -13.69
N TYR A 241 4.80 11.08 -12.47
CA TYR A 241 3.79 12.10 -12.15
C TYR A 241 4.09 12.80 -10.83
N LEU A 242 3.61 14.02 -10.72
CA LEU A 242 3.53 14.81 -9.49
C LEU A 242 2.26 15.67 -9.62
N GLU A 243 1.24 15.35 -8.80
CA GLU A 243 -0.09 15.92 -8.94
C GLU A 243 -0.66 16.29 -7.57
N ILE A 244 -1.37 17.40 -7.49
CA ILE A 244 -2.17 17.79 -6.32
C ILE A 244 -3.63 17.47 -6.63
N VAL A 245 -4.26 16.69 -5.76
CA VAL A 245 -5.64 16.25 -5.96
C VAL A 245 -6.51 16.55 -4.73
N ASP A 246 -7.82 16.55 -4.92
CA ASP A 246 -8.76 16.39 -3.82
C ASP A 246 -8.72 14.95 -3.32
N SER A 247 -8.46 14.75 -2.02
CA SER A 247 -8.35 13.41 -1.41
C SER A 247 -9.64 12.59 -1.46
N ASN A 248 -10.78 13.23 -1.75
CA ASN A 248 -12.09 12.57 -1.73
C ASN A 248 -12.47 11.94 -3.07
N ASP A 249 -12.20 12.64 -4.19
CA ASP A 249 -12.60 12.21 -5.52
C ASP A 249 -11.43 12.04 -6.50
N PHE A 250 -10.21 12.25 -6.06
CA PHE A 250 -8.94 12.17 -6.81
C PHE A 250 -8.86 13.10 -8.02
N LYS A 251 -9.76 14.09 -8.14
CA LYS A 251 -9.67 15.09 -9.20
C LYS A 251 -8.44 15.95 -9.03
N ILE A 252 -7.69 16.09 -10.12
CA ILE A 252 -6.49 16.94 -10.18
C ILE A 252 -6.92 18.41 -10.02
N LEU A 253 -6.17 19.16 -9.24
CA LEU A 253 -6.42 20.55 -8.94
C LEU A 253 -5.25 21.41 -9.42
N ASN A 254 -5.56 22.51 -10.12
CA ASN A 254 -4.58 23.45 -10.64
C ASN A 254 -4.38 24.66 -9.72
N LYS A 255 -5.22 24.84 -8.70
CA LYS A 255 -5.13 25.93 -7.74
C LYS A 255 -5.66 25.55 -6.37
N PHE A 256 -5.28 26.31 -5.37
CA PHE A 256 -5.82 26.15 -4.01
C PHE A 256 -7.33 26.35 -3.97
N VAL A 257 -8.03 25.43 -3.37
CA VAL A 257 -9.47 25.47 -3.11
C VAL A 257 -9.70 25.27 -1.62
N ALA A 258 -10.14 26.34 -0.94
CA ALA A 258 -10.49 26.30 0.47
C ALA A 258 -11.57 25.25 0.72
N LYS A 259 -11.74 24.49 1.66
CA LYS A 259 -12.72 23.43 1.95
C LYS A 259 -12.48 22.08 1.26
N LYS A 260 -11.50 21.95 0.35
CA LYS A 260 -11.10 20.66 -0.18
C LYS A 260 -9.95 20.06 0.63
N SER A 261 -9.94 18.74 0.78
CA SER A 261 -8.82 18.01 1.38
C SER A 261 -7.76 17.76 0.30
N LEU A 262 -6.69 18.55 0.34
CA LEU A 262 -5.64 18.55 -0.68
C LEU A 262 -4.53 17.56 -0.32
N ARG A 263 -4.23 16.65 -1.24
CA ARG A 263 -3.11 15.72 -1.10
C ARG A 263 -2.25 15.77 -2.35
N VAL A 264 -0.95 15.79 -2.16
CA VAL A 264 0.02 15.67 -3.26
C VAL A 264 0.50 14.22 -3.36
N PHE A 265 0.53 13.72 -4.60
CA PHE A 265 1.03 12.39 -4.94
C PHE A 265 2.19 12.53 -5.91
N ILE A 266 3.18 11.66 -5.72
CA ILE A 266 4.35 11.61 -6.58
C ILE A 266 4.71 10.17 -6.92
N CYS A 267 5.14 9.96 -8.16
CA CYS A 267 5.86 8.78 -8.57
C CYS A 267 7.15 9.16 -9.29
N VAL A 268 8.24 8.56 -8.84
CA VAL A 268 9.58 8.75 -9.44
C VAL A 268 10.17 7.40 -9.79
N LYS A 269 10.64 7.24 -11.01
CA LYS A 269 11.51 6.14 -11.41
C LYS A 269 12.95 6.50 -11.03
N VAL A 270 13.60 5.62 -10.29
CA VAL A 270 15.00 5.75 -9.89
C VAL A 270 15.75 4.54 -10.48
N GLY A 271 16.37 4.75 -11.63
CA GLY A 271 16.74 3.66 -12.52
C GLY A 271 15.48 2.87 -12.92
N ASP A 272 15.50 1.56 -12.70
CA ASP A 272 14.34 0.68 -12.98
C ASP A 272 13.35 0.58 -11.82
N VAL A 273 13.65 1.21 -10.69
CA VAL A 273 12.81 1.11 -9.48
C VAL A 273 11.80 2.24 -9.42
N ARG A 274 10.52 1.89 -9.37
CA ARG A 274 9.41 2.85 -9.24
C ARG A 274 9.09 3.09 -7.77
N LEU A 275 9.20 4.35 -7.33
CA LEU A 275 8.93 4.80 -5.96
C LEU A 275 7.74 5.75 -5.95
N ILE A 276 6.81 5.52 -5.01
CA ILE A 276 5.66 6.40 -4.79
C ILE A 276 5.68 6.96 -3.38
N ASP A 277 5.16 8.16 -3.25
CA ASP A 277 4.93 8.81 -1.96
C ASP A 277 3.74 9.79 -2.06
N ASN A 278 3.22 10.20 -0.92
CA ASN A 278 2.20 11.23 -0.84
C ASN A 278 2.20 11.90 0.53
N ILE A 279 1.68 13.11 0.59
CA ILE A 279 1.38 13.79 1.87
C ILE A 279 0.11 14.64 1.77
N LEU A 280 -0.59 14.73 2.88
CA LEU A 280 -1.69 15.69 3.06
C LEU A 280 -1.13 17.11 3.16
N LEU A 281 -1.69 18.05 2.38
CA LEU A 281 -1.24 19.45 2.36
C LEU A 281 -1.92 20.29 3.44
N ASN A 282 -3.23 20.05 3.71
CA ASN A 282 -4.03 20.78 4.70
C ASN A 282 -4.69 19.87 5.72
#